data_6b1da2d255497504992d4e6e76f87166
#
_entry.id   6b1da2d255497504992d4e6e76f87166
#
_cell.length_a   1.000
_cell.length_b   1.000
_cell.length_c   1.000
_cell.angle_alpha   90.00
_cell.angle_beta   90.00
_cell.angle_gamma   90.00
#
_symmetry.space_group_name_H-M   'P 1'
#
loop_
_entity.id
_entity.type
_entity.pdbx_description
1 polymer ?
#
loop_
_entity_poly.entity_id
_entity_poly.type
_entity_poly.pdbx_seq_one_letter_code
_entity_poly.pdbx_strand_id
1 'polypeptide(L)'
;MANRQVLLDTDILSEYLKGKDPAIVQHAQAYAKTYPKFFFTSVTVYEIVRGLEEKGASAQVTKALDWLRKNDELVPTAEDYLTAARVKARAKTKGRALELPDCLIAAVASRLELTLVTGNTKDFEVIAATGLPLSLANWRIP
;
A
#
# COMPACT_ATOMS: atom_id res chain seq x y z
N MET A 1 1.84 14.45 17.75
CA MET A 1 0.99 14.58 16.54
C MET A 1 1.05 13.31 15.72
N ALA A 2 -0.08 12.94 15.16
CA ALA A 2 -0.10 11.79 14.26
C ALA A 2 0.78 12.07 13.04
N ASN A 3 1.51 11.04 12.58
CA ASN A 3 2.27 11.12 11.35
C ASN A 3 1.29 11.22 10.17
N ARG A 4 1.44 12.25 9.36
CA ARG A 4 0.58 12.48 8.19
C ARG A 4 1.19 11.93 6.90
N GLN A 5 2.36 11.34 6.98
CA GLN A 5 2.94 10.65 5.84
C GLN A 5 2.14 9.41 5.52
N VAL A 6 2.10 9.07 4.23
CA VAL A 6 1.26 7.97 3.75
C VAL A 6 2.11 6.82 3.20
N LEU A 7 1.55 5.62 3.30
CA LEU A 7 2.03 4.44 2.61
C LEU A 7 1.00 4.11 1.54
N LEU A 8 1.42 4.06 0.27
CA LEU A 8 0.50 3.77 -0.82
C LEU A 8 0.35 2.26 -0.99
N ASP A 9 -0.90 1.79 -0.94
CA ASP A 9 -1.22 0.40 -1.29
C ASP A 9 -1.06 0.21 -2.81
N THR A 10 -0.89 -1.03 -3.22
CA THR A 10 -0.64 -1.39 -4.61
C THR A 10 -1.70 -0.88 -5.57
N ASP A 11 -2.98 -0.98 -5.21
CA ASP A 11 -4.09 -0.56 -6.08
C ASP A 11 -4.03 0.96 -6.36
N ILE A 12 -3.77 1.75 -5.33
CA ILE A 12 -3.69 3.21 -5.46
C ILE A 12 -2.46 3.60 -6.26
N LEU A 13 -1.30 3.03 -5.95
CA LEU A 13 -0.07 3.34 -6.68
C LEU A 13 -0.17 2.92 -8.14
N SER A 14 -0.73 1.75 -8.42
CA SER A 14 -0.96 1.28 -9.79
C SER A 14 -1.83 2.26 -10.58
N GLU A 15 -2.93 2.73 -9.99
CA GLU A 15 -3.80 3.72 -10.62
C GLU A 15 -3.12 5.08 -10.79
N TYR A 16 -2.34 5.51 -9.80
CA TYR A 16 -1.59 6.76 -9.89
C TYR A 16 -0.59 6.72 -11.06
N LEU A 17 0.11 5.60 -11.23
CA LEU A 17 1.07 5.45 -12.34
C LEU A 17 0.38 5.49 -13.71
N LYS A 18 -0.87 5.06 -13.80
CA LYS A 18 -1.67 5.19 -15.03
C LYS A 18 -2.11 6.64 -15.29
N GLY A 19 -2.25 7.44 -14.23
CA GLY A 19 -2.60 8.85 -14.33
C GLY A 19 -4.01 9.16 -14.79
N LYS A 20 -4.93 8.18 -14.72
CA LYS A 20 -6.29 8.31 -15.27
C LYS A 20 -7.37 8.67 -14.25
N ASP A 21 -7.12 8.42 -12.95
CA ASP A 21 -8.08 8.72 -11.91
C ASP A 21 -7.83 10.13 -11.36
N PRO A 22 -8.71 11.10 -11.64
CA PRO A 22 -8.46 12.49 -11.25
C PRO A 22 -8.42 12.69 -9.73
N ALA A 23 -9.19 11.92 -8.97
CA ALA A 23 -9.19 12.06 -7.51
C ALA A 23 -7.84 11.64 -6.93
N ILE A 24 -7.30 10.50 -7.38
CA ILE A 24 -5.97 10.01 -6.95
C ILE A 24 -4.89 11.02 -7.33
N VAL A 25 -4.91 11.52 -8.57
CA VAL A 25 -3.91 12.50 -9.04
C VAL A 25 -3.95 13.76 -8.19
N GLN A 26 -5.15 14.27 -7.88
CA GLN A 26 -5.30 15.48 -7.06
C GLN A 26 -4.77 15.28 -5.64
N HIS A 27 -5.10 14.16 -5.00
CA HIS A 27 -4.57 13.83 -3.68
C HIS A 27 -3.05 13.72 -3.69
N ALA A 28 -2.49 13.05 -4.70
CA ALA A 28 -1.04 12.88 -4.83
C ALA A 28 -0.35 14.22 -5.01
N GLN A 29 -0.90 15.10 -5.85
CA GLN A 29 -0.34 16.45 -6.06
C GLN A 29 -0.37 17.27 -4.78
N ALA A 30 -1.47 17.22 -4.02
CA ALA A 30 -1.59 17.92 -2.75
C ALA A 30 -0.56 17.39 -1.74
N TYR A 31 -0.40 16.08 -1.65
CA TYR A 31 0.57 15.44 -0.77
C TYR A 31 1.99 15.85 -1.12
N ALA A 32 2.33 15.87 -2.40
CA ALA A 32 3.67 16.20 -2.88
C ALA A 32 4.09 17.65 -2.57
N LYS A 33 3.14 18.53 -2.30
CA LYS A 33 3.47 19.90 -1.87
C LYS A 33 4.13 19.95 -0.49
N THR A 34 3.86 18.97 0.35
CA THR A 34 4.39 18.90 1.73
C THR A 34 5.51 17.88 1.85
N TYR A 35 5.37 16.73 1.19
CA TYR A 35 6.29 15.61 1.31
C TYR A 35 6.95 15.31 -0.04
N PRO A 36 8.30 15.29 -0.12
CA PRO A 36 8.99 15.17 -1.41
C PRO A 36 8.91 13.79 -2.02
N LYS A 37 8.67 12.75 -1.21
CA LYS A 37 8.66 11.37 -1.69
C LYS A 37 7.47 10.59 -1.12
N PHE A 38 7.04 9.59 -1.88
CA PHE A 38 6.01 8.66 -1.46
C PHE A 38 6.64 7.40 -0.88
N PHE A 39 5.94 6.78 0.08
CA PHE A 39 6.32 5.47 0.61
C PHE A 39 5.49 4.37 -0.05
N PHE A 40 6.12 3.26 -0.31
CA PHE A 40 5.49 2.02 -0.76
C PHE A 40 6.35 0.86 -0.25
N THR A 41 5.81 -0.36 -0.25
CA THR A 41 6.58 -1.52 0.20
C THR A 41 7.17 -2.28 -0.97
N SER A 42 8.18 -3.13 -0.69
CA SER A 42 8.71 -4.06 -1.69
C SER A 42 7.65 -5.06 -2.17
N VAL A 43 6.63 -5.34 -1.34
CA VAL A 43 5.47 -6.16 -1.76
C VAL A 43 4.76 -5.50 -2.94
N THR A 44 4.55 -4.19 -2.87
CA THR A 44 3.92 -3.40 -3.95
C THR A 44 4.78 -3.42 -5.21
N VAL A 45 6.10 -3.30 -5.09
CA VAL A 45 7.01 -3.41 -6.23
C VAL A 45 6.81 -4.75 -6.94
N TYR A 46 6.81 -5.83 -6.18
CA TYR A 46 6.58 -7.17 -6.71
C TYR A 46 5.24 -7.26 -7.44
N GLU A 47 4.17 -6.79 -6.82
CA GLU A 47 2.83 -6.91 -7.41
C GLU A 47 2.68 -6.09 -8.70
N ILE A 48 3.21 -4.87 -8.73
CA ILE A 48 3.14 -4.01 -9.92
C ILE A 48 3.96 -4.60 -11.06
N VAL A 49 5.21 -4.98 -10.79
CA VAL A 49 6.11 -5.50 -11.82
C VAL A 49 5.58 -6.84 -12.36
N ARG A 50 5.13 -7.73 -11.47
CA ARG A 50 4.54 -9.01 -11.88
C ARG A 50 3.34 -8.80 -12.79
N GLY A 51 2.43 -7.90 -12.40
CA GLY A 51 1.23 -7.63 -13.19
C GLY A 51 1.55 -7.09 -14.59
N LEU A 52 2.52 -6.18 -14.70
CA LEU A 52 2.94 -5.63 -15.98
C LEU A 52 3.69 -6.64 -16.83
N GLU A 53 4.56 -7.45 -16.22
CA GLU A 53 5.28 -8.53 -16.91
C GLU A 53 4.32 -9.57 -17.49
N GLU A 54 3.28 -9.95 -16.73
CA GLU A 54 2.26 -10.90 -17.20
C GLU A 54 1.52 -10.38 -18.44
N LYS A 55 1.39 -9.06 -18.59
CA LYS A 55 0.78 -8.42 -19.77
C LYS A 55 1.76 -8.19 -20.91
N GLY A 56 3.03 -8.48 -20.73
CA GLY A 56 4.07 -8.16 -21.70
C GLY A 56 4.29 -6.66 -21.88
N ALA A 57 3.97 -5.86 -20.87
CA ALA A 57 4.00 -4.40 -20.96
C ALA A 57 5.38 -3.84 -20.58
N SER A 58 6.43 -4.19 -21.34
CA SER A 58 7.81 -3.85 -20.99
C SER A 58 8.10 -2.36 -20.87
N ALA A 59 7.46 -1.53 -21.71
CA ALA A 59 7.62 -0.08 -21.63
C ALA A 59 7.07 0.46 -20.29
N GLN A 60 5.93 -0.06 -19.85
CA GLN A 60 5.33 0.31 -18.56
C GLN A 60 6.15 -0.18 -17.38
N VAL A 61 6.79 -1.35 -17.49
CA VAL A 61 7.73 -1.84 -16.47
C VAL A 61 8.84 -0.83 -16.27
N THR A 62 9.48 -0.38 -17.35
CA THR A 62 10.55 0.60 -17.29
C THR A 62 10.10 1.90 -16.62
N LYS A 63 8.94 2.43 -17.01
CA LYS A 63 8.39 3.67 -16.43
C LYS A 63 8.10 3.49 -14.93
N ALA A 64 7.49 2.37 -14.56
CA ALA A 64 7.17 2.07 -13.17
C ALA A 64 8.44 1.99 -12.33
N LEU A 65 9.46 1.27 -12.79
CA LEU A 65 10.73 1.14 -12.07
C LEU A 65 11.44 2.49 -11.93
N ASP A 66 11.41 3.33 -12.95
CA ASP A 66 12.01 4.67 -12.88
C ASP A 66 11.35 5.50 -11.78
N TRP A 67 10.00 5.48 -11.70
CA TRP A 67 9.26 6.19 -10.67
C TRP A 67 9.56 5.63 -9.27
N LEU A 68 9.52 4.29 -9.13
CA LEU A 68 9.75 3.61 -7.86
C LEU A 68 11.14 3.93 -7.29
N ARG A 69 12.16 3.96 -8.13
CA ARG A 69 13.55 4.26 -7.71
C ARG A 69 13.73 5.69 -7.21
N LYS A 70 12.84 6.60 -7.56
CA LYS A 70 12.88 8.00 -7.11
C LYS A 70 12.12 8.23 -5.81
N ASN A 71 11.44 7.21 -5.32
CA ASN A 71 10.64 7.28 -4.10
C ASN A 71 11.14 6.26 -3.06
N ASP A 72 10.49 6.20 -1.90
CA ASP A 72 11.03 5.45 -0.76
C ASP A 72 10.39 4.08 -0.61
N GLU A 73 11.17 3.05 -0.88
CA GLU A 73 10.75 1.66 -0.71
C GLU A 73 10.97 1.20 0.74
N LEU A 74 9.92 0.66 1.35
CA LEU A 74 9.97 0.09 2.69
C LEU A 74 9.95 -1.44 2.60
N VAL A 75 11.02 -2.06 3.12
CA VAL A 75 11.16 -3.51 3.09
C VAL A 75 10.57 -4.09 4.36
N PRO A 76 9.61 -5.03 4.28
CA PRO A 76 9.06 -5.67 5.48
C PRO A 76 10.14 -6.38 6.27
N THR A 77 10.08 -6.23 7.59
CA THR A 77 11.02 -6.87 8.52
C THR A 77 10.52 -8.25 8.93
N ALA A 78 11.38 -9.02 9.61
CA ALA A 78 10.97 -10.29 10.22
C ALA A 78 9.77 -10.08 11.16
N GLU A 79 9.75 -9.00 11.94
CA GLU A 79 8.62 -8.67 12.82
C GLU A 79 7.34 -8.38 12.03
N ASP A 80 7.44 -7.74 10.87
CA ASP A 80 6.28 -7.49 10.01
C ASP A 80 5.66 -8.82 9.55
N TYR A 81 6.48 -9.81 9.22
CA TYR A 81 6.00 -11.16 8.86
C TYR A 81 5.30 -11.83 10.03
N LEU A 82 5.83 -11.72 11.26
CA LEU A 82 5.17 -12.26 12.44
C LEU A 82 3.82 -11.58 12.70
N THR A 83 3.77 -10.27 12.58
CA THR A 83 2.52 -9.50 12.68
C THR A 83 1.52 -9.96 11.63
N ALA A 84 1.96 -10.08 10.38
CA ALA A 84 1.10 -10.55 9.29
C ALA A 84 0.55 -11.95 9.54
N ALA A 85 1.37 -12.85 10.08
CA ALA A 85 0.94 -14.21 10.42
C ALA A 85 -0.17 -14.20 11.47
N ARG A 86 -0.01 -13.39 12.52
CA ARG A 86 -1.01 -13.26 13.60
C ARG A 86 -2.31 -12.67 13.08
N VAL A 87 -2.23 -11.61 12.27
CA VAL A 87 -3.39 -10.95 11.66
C VAL A 87 -4.17 -11.94 10.79
N LYS A 88 -3.44 -12.63 9.90
CA LYS A 88 -4.06 -13.59 8.98
C LYS A 88 -4.76 -14.73 9.75
N ALA A 89 -4.10 -15.26 10.79
CA ALA A 89 -4.67 -16.32 11.61
C ALA A 89 -5.92 -15.86 12.37
N ARG A 90 -5.88 -14.67 12.96
CA ARG A 90 -7.03 -14.11 13.70
C ARG A 90 -8.22 -13.84 12.78
N ALA A 91 -7.98 -13.32 11.58
CA ALA A 91 -9.04 -13.08 10.61
C ALA A 91 -9.69 -14.40 10.19
N LYS A 92 -8.90 -15.45 10.00
CA LYS A 92 -9.40 -16.77 9.63
C LYS A 92 -10.36 -17.34 10.68
N THR A 93 -10.06 -17.15 11.97
CA THR A 93 -10.96 -17.61 13.06
C THR A 93 -12.31 -16.90 13.02
N LYS A 94 -12.39 -15.74 12.39
CA LYS A 94 -13.63 -14.97 12.20
C LYS A 94 -14.25 -15.20 10.81
N GLY A 95 -13.79 -16.21 10.09
CA GLY A 95 -14.33 -16.56 8.78
C GLY A 95 -13.85 -15.68 7.62
N ARG A 96 -12.74 -14.93 7.81
CA ARG A 96 -12.22 -14.05 6.77
C ARG A 96 -10.86 -14.54 6.29
N ALA A 97 -10.75 -14.76 4.97
CA ALA A 97 -9.49 -15.12 4.33
C ALA A 97 -8.82 -13.86 3.79
N LEU A 98 -7.68 -13.50 4.37
CA LEU A 98 -6.88 -12.34 3.92
C LEU A 98 -5.68 -12.83 3.13
N GLU A 99 -5.24 -12.00 2.19
CA GLU A 99 -4.04 -12.28 1.41
C GLU A 99 -2.78 -11.81 2.14
N LEU A 100 -1.69 -12.55 1.99
CA LEU A 100 -0.42 -12.21 2.64
C LEU A 100 0.08 -10.79 2.28
N PRO A 101 0.04 -10.35 1.00
CA PRO A 101 0.49 -9.00 0.68
C PRO A 101 -0.21 -7.91 1.49
N ASP A 102 -1.53 -7.99 1.65
CA ASP A 102 -2.29 -7.00 2.42
C ASP A 102 -1.88 -7.00 3.89
N CYS A 103 -1.67 -8.19 4.46
CA CYS A 103 -1.25 -8.31 5.86
C CYS A 103 0.15 -7.72 6.08
N LEU A 104 1.07 -7.90 5.14
CA LEU A 104 2.42 -7.32 5.22
C LEU A 104 2.39 -5.81 5.09
N ILE A 105 1.65 -5.29 4.13
CA ILE A 105 1.53 -3.84 3.93
C ILE A 105 0.94 -3.19 5.19
N ALA A 106 -0.11 -3.79 5.76
CA ALA A 106 -0.72 -3.32 6.99
C ALA A 106 0.27 -3.34 8.16
N ALA A 107 1.06 -4.40 8.28
CA ALA A 107 2.05 -4.53 9.34
C ALA A 107 3.09 -3.40 9.27
N VAL A 108 3.59 -3.10 8.07
CA VAL A 108 4.56 -2.02 7.85
C VAL A 108 3.93 -0.66 8.20
N ALA A 109 2.72 -0.39 7.71
CA ALA A 109 2.02 0.86 7.97
C ALA A 109 1.80 1.07 9.47
N SER A 110 1.38 0.03 10.18
CA SER A 110 1.14 0.09 11.62
C SER A 110 2.44 0.35 12.39
N ARG A 111 3.50 -0.40 12.07
CA ARG A 111 4.79 -0.27 12.76
C ARG A 111 5.38 1.13 12.61
N LEU A 112 5.27 1.71 11.43
CA LEU A 112 5.84 3.03 11.13
C LEU A 112 4.85 4.18 11.34
N GLU A 113 3.64 3.87 11.79
CA GLU A 113 2.59 4.86 12.07
C GLU A 113 2.25 5.72 10.85
N LEU A 114 2.26 5.09 9.67
CA LEU A 114 1.88 5.73 8.41
C LEU A 114 0.39 5.53 8.15
N THR A 115 -0.24 6.53 7.53
CA THR A 115 -1.60 6.36 7.03
C THR A 115 -1.54 5.50 5.78
N LEU A 116 -2.27 4.39 5.77
CA LEU A 116 -2.34 3.51 4.61
C LEU A 116 -3.40 4.02 3.65
N VAL A 117 -2.97 4.38 2.44
CA VAL A 117 -3.87 4.84 1.38
C VAL A 117 -4.22 3.64 0.51
N THR A 118 -5.49 3.27 0.53
CA THR A 118 -5.98 2.08 -0.18
C THR A 118 -7.41 2.30 -0.68
N GLY A 119 -7.76 1.63 -1.79
CA GLY A 119 -9.15 1.53 -2.25
C GLY A 119 -9.86 0.31 -1.65
N ASN A 120 -9.10 -0.62 -1.06
CA ASN A 120 -9.61 -1.86 -0.46
C ASN A 120 -9.86 -1.69 1.04
N THR A 121 -10.68 -0.71 1.41
CA THR A 121 -10.91 -0.37 2.81
C THR A 121 -11.54 -1.50 3.60
N LYS A 122 -12.39 -2.32 2.96
CA LYS A 122 -13.05 -3.44 3.64
C LYS A 122 -12.07 -4.44 4.24
N ASP A 123 -11.10 -4.90 3.45
CA ASP A 123 -10.13 -5.87 3.92
C ASP A 123 -9.22 -5.28 5.00
N PHE A 124 -8.81 -4.03 4.83
CA PHE A 124 -7.95 -3.39 5.84
C PHE A 124 -8.71 -3.06 7.14
N GLU A 125 -10.01 -2.83 7.08
CA GLU A 125 -10.85 -2.73 8.28
C GLU A 125 -10.93 -4.06 9.02
N VAL A 126 -10.99 -5.19 8.29
CA VAL A 126 -10.92 -6.53 8.90
C VAL A 126 -9.57 -6.71 9.59
N ILE A 127 -8.48 -6.29 8.94
CA ILE A 127 -7.13 -6.36 9.52
C ILE A 127 -7.08 -5.53 10.82
N ALA A 128 -7.58 -4.31 10.80
CA ALA A 128 -7.61 -3.44 11.99
C ALA A 128 -8.42 -4.08 13.12
N ALA A 129 -9.53 -4.76 12.78
CA ALA A 129 -10.38 -5.42 13.76
C ALA A 129 -9.70 -6.61 14.46
N THR A 130 -8.59 -7.13 13.92
CA THR A 130 -7.80 -8.16 14.62
C THR A 130 -6.96 -7.58 15.78
N GLY A 131 -6.96 -6.27 15.95
CA GLY A 131 -6.21 -5.57 16.99
C GLY A 131 -4.99 -4.83 16.49
N LEU A 132 -4.75 -4.78 15.18
CA LEU A 132 -3.62 -4.04 14.61
C LEU A 132 -4.02 -2.57 14.43
N PRO A 133 -3.33 -1.61 15.08
CA PRO A 133 -3.63 -0.19 14.88
C PRO A 133 -3.35 0.22 13.43
N LEU A 134 -4.37 0.76 12.75
CA LEU A 134 -4.26 1.25 11.37
C LEU A 134 -5.00 2.58 11.22
N SER A 135 -4.39 3.49 10.46
CA SER A 135 -5.04 4.69 9.95
C SER A 135 -5.21 4.51 8.44
N LEU A 136 -6.43 4.64 7.95
CA LEU A 136 -6.77 4.40 6.54
C LEU A 136 -7.24 5.67 5.86
N ALA A 137 -6.91 5.80 4.59
CA ALA A 137 -7.45 6.85 3.72
C ALA A 137 -7.70 6.25 2.34
N ASN A 138 -8.66 6.81 1.61
CA ASN A 138 -8.97 6.35 0.25
C ASN A 138 -8.89 7.54 -0.71
N TRP A 139 -7.86 7.57 -1.54
CA TRP A 139 -7.65 8.65 -2.52
C TRP A 139 -8.54 8.55 -3.76
N ARG A 140 -9.33 7.47 -3.89
CA ARG A 140 -10.34 7.38 -4.94
C ARG A 140 -11.52 8.30 -4.66
N ILE A 141 -11.67 8.72 -3.41
CA ILE A 141 -12.72 9.64 -2.97
C ILE A 141 -12.15 11.05 -2.99
N PRO A 142 -12.79 11.97 -3.71
CA PRO A 142 -12.33 13.37 -3.82
C PRO A 142 -12.16 14.12 -2.52
#